data_56edea5bdc129b95102083f31b8f80ca
#
_entry.id   56edea5bdc129b95102083f31b8f80ca
#
_cell.length_a   1.000
_cell.length_b   1.000
_cell.length_c   1.000
_cell.angle_alpha   90.00
_cell.angle_beta   90.00
_cell.angle_gamma   90.00
#
_symmetry.space_group_name_H-M   'P 1'
#
loop_
_entity.id
_entity.type
_entity.pdbx_description
1 polymer ?
#
loop_
_entity_poly.entity_id
_entity_poly.type
_entity_poly.pdbx_seq_one_letter_code
_entity_poly.pdbx_strand_id
1 'polypeptide(L)'
;MQPKDLSKMVLPFQDKLYRFALSIVGNTFEAEDIVQEVLIKIWKKKDTFLQLENKEAWCMTVTRNLAIDKTRTRKYKTEDISGHYSISDSASTPAQITEFNDTMSIIKGYIEQLPDAQKEVIHLRDIEGFTYNEISEITGMPIERVKVNLHRARKVLRKKIVSLR
;
A
#
# COMPACT_ATOMS: atom_id res chain seq x y z
N MET A 1 -23.77 11.83 -15.06
CA MET A 1 -22.31 11.59 -15.03
C MET A 1 -22.03 10.18 -15.53
N GLN A 2 -21.16 10.08 -16.52
CA GLN A 2 -20.78 8.78 -17.10
C GLN A 2 -19.72 8.07 -16.24
N PRO A 3 -19.67 6.72 -16.25
CA PRO A 3 -18.61 5.99 -15.52
C PRO A 3 -17.20 6.45 -15.89
N LYS A 4 -17.01 6.85 -17.14
CA LYS A 4 -15.71 7.35 -17.63
C LYS A 4 -15.24 8.63 -16.94
N ASP A 5 -16.17 9.44 -16.48
CA ASP A 5 -15.82 10.71 -15.80
C ASP A 5 -15.29 10.46 -14.39
N LEU A 6 -15.86 9.49 -13.69
CA LEU A 6 -15.37 9.07 -12.37
C LEU A 6 -13.98 8.44 -12.48
N SER A 7 -13.75 7.60 -13.47
CA SER A 7 -12.43 7.01 -13.72
C SER A 7 -11.37 8.09 -13.96
N LYS A 8 -11.70 9.14 -14.70
CA LYS A 8 -10.79 10.27 -14.94
C LYS A 8 -10.40 11.00 -13.66
N MET A 9 -11.29 11.07 -12.67
CA MET A 9 -11.00 11.69 -11.38
C MET A 9 -10.01 10.89 -10.55
N VAL A 10 -9.98 9.57 -10.75
CA VAL A 10 -9.10 8.65 -10.00
C VAL A 10 -7.76 8.45 -10.70
N LEU A 11 -7.68 8.64 -12.01
CA LEU A 11 -6.47 8.44 -12.80
C LEU A 11 -5.21 9.10 -12.19
N PRO A 12 -5.26 10.36 -11.69
CA PRO A 12 -4.05 11.00 -11.14
C PRO A 12 -3.44 10.27 -9.96
N PHE A 13 -4.21 9.47 -9.20
CA PHE A 13 -3.71 8.76 -8.02
C PHE A 13 -3.92 7.24 -8.09
N GLN A 14 -4.32 6.71 -9.25
CA GLN A 14 -4.53 5.26 -9.43
C GLN A 14 -3.25 4.46 -9.16
N ASP A 15 -2.11 4.95 -9.58
CA ASP A 15 -0.81 4.31 -9.34
C ASP A 15 -0.48 4.24 -7.84
N LYS A 16 -0.83 5.28 -7.09
CA LYS A 16 -0.67 5.28 -5.62
C LYS A 16 -1.51 4.20 -4.95
N LEU A 17 -2.75 4.02 -5.41
CA LEU A 17 -3.64 2.96 -4.91
C LEU A 17 -3.02 1.59 -5.17
N TYR A 18 -2.53 1.36 -6.37
CA TYR A 18 -1.88 0.11 -6.76
C TYR A 18 -0.63 -0.17 -5.92
N ARG A 19 0.27 0.81 -5.80
CA ARG A 19 1.49 0.66 -5.00
C ARG A 19 1.19 0.36 -3.54
N PHE A 20 0.20 1.04 -2.97
CA PHE A 20 -0.19 0.84 -1.58
C PHE A 20 -0.81 -0.55 -1.39
N ALA A 21 -1.72 -0.95 -2.25
CA ALA A 21 -2.31 -2.29 -2.23
C ALA A 21 -1.21 -3.36 -2.34
N LEU A 22 -0.30 -3.20 -3.29
CA LEU A 22 0.80 -4.15 -3.51
C LEU A 22 1.71 -4.27 -2.28
N SER A 23 1.97 -3.15 -1.59
CA SER A 23 2.78 -3.14 -0.37
C SER A 23 2.16 -3.97 0.76
N ILE A 24 0.84 -4.12 0.76
CA ILE A 24 0.10 -4.88 1.79
C ILE A 24 -0.08 -6.35 1.37
N VAL A 25 -0.54 -6.60 0.15
CA VAL A 25 -0.88 -7.97 -0.29
C VAL A 25 0.30 -8.73 -0.89
N GLY A 26 1.30 -8.04 -1.44
CA GLY A 26 2.49 -8.66 -2.02
C GLY A 26 2.27 -9.44 -3.31
N ASN A 27 1.13 -9.28 -3.96
CA ASN A 27 0.74 -10.01 -5.16
C ASN A 27 0.13 -9.04 -6.17
N THR A 28 0.65 -9.03 -7.40
CA THR A 28 0.22 -8.08 -8.43
C THR A 28 -1.23 -8.26 -8.85
N PHE A 29 -1.70 -9.51 -8.97
CA PHE A 29 -3.09 -9.79 -9.35
C PHE A 29 -4.07 -9.31 -8.28
N GLU A 30 -3.76 -9.56 -7.01
CA GLU A 30 -4.59 -9.09 -5.90
C GLU A 30 -4.59 -7.56 -5.81
N ALA A 31 -3.44 -6.92 -6.04
CA ALA A 31 -3.35 -5.46 -6.04
C ALA A 31 -4.20 -4.85 -7.17
N GLU A 32 -4.16 -5.42 -8.36
CA GLU A 32 -5.00 -5.00 -9.48
C GLU A 32 -6.49 -5.18 -9.17
N ASP A 33 -6.88 -6.32 -8.58
CA ASP A 33 -8.26 -6.58 -8.16
C ASP A 33 -8.73 -5.55 -7.15
N ILE A 34 -7.89 -5.17 -6.20
CA ILE A 34 -8.22 -4.15 -5.20
C ILE A 34 -8.51 -2.81 -5.88
N VAL A 35 -7.66 -2.40 -6.82
CA VAL A 35 -7.88 -1.14 -7.56
C VAL A 35 -9.22 -1.18 -8.30
N GLN A 36 -9.54 -2.30 -8.94
CA GLN A 36 -10.82 -2.47 -9.62
C GLN A 36 -12.00 -2.39 -8.63
N GLU A 37 -11.89 -3.02 -7.48
CA GLU A 37 -12.92 -2.95 -6.44
C GLU A 37 -13.11 -1.54 -5.89
N VAL A 38 -12.03 -0.77 -5.76
CA VAL A 38 -12.10 0.65 -5.37
C VAL A 38 -12.91 1.44 -6.41
N LEU A 39 -12.65 1.23 -7.70
CA LEU A 39 -13.39 1.88 -8.77
C LEU A 39 -14.89 1.53 -8.74
N ILE A 40 -15.21 0.26 -8.47
CA ILE A 40 -16.60 -0.19 -8.31
C ILE A 40 -17.27 0.49 -7.12
N LYS A 41 -16.58 0.60 -5.99
CA LYS A 41 -17.10 1.29 -4.79
C LYS A 41 -17.35 2.77 -5.03
N ILE A 42 -16.44 3.43 -5.76
CA ILE A 42 -16.61 4.83 -6.16
C ILE A 42 -17.89 4.98 -6.98
N TRP A 43 -18.09 4.10 -7.94
CA TRP A 43 -19.28 4.11 -8.78
C TRP A 43 -20.56 3.92 -7.96
N LYS A 44 -20.58 2.95 -7.07
CA LYS A 44 -21.73 2.67 -6.20
C LYS A 44 -22.05 3.81 -5.24
N LYS A 45 -21.05 4.54 -4.79
CA LYS A 45 -21.16 5.66 -3.85
C LYS A 45 -20.84 7.00 -4.50
N LYS A 46 -21.11 7.13 -5.80
CA LYS A 46 -20.72 8.31 -6.58
C LYS A 46 -21.15 9.65 -5.98
N ASP A 47 -22.37 9.71 -5.46
CA ASP A 47 -22.89 10.96 -4.90
C ASP A 47 -22.11 11.39 -3.65
N THR A 48 -21.82 10.45 -2.77
CA THR A 48 -20.97 10.67 -1.59
C THR A 48 -19.55 11.02 -2.00
N PHE A 49 -18.99 10.27 -2.95
CA PHE A 49 -17.63 10.47 -3.45
C PHE A 49 -17.42 11.87 -4.02
N LEU A 50 -18.37 12.37 -4.80
CA LEU A 50 -18.27 13.69 -5.42
C LEU A 50 -18.26 14.83 -4.41
N GLN A 51 -18.83 14.62 -3.21
CA GLN A 51 -18.89 15.61 -2.14
C GLN A 51 -17.67 15.58 -1.21
N LEU A 52 -16.79 14.59 -1.35
CA LEU A 52 -15.61 14.47 -0.49
C LEU A 52 -14.61 15.60 -0.77
N GLU A 53 -14.07 16.16 0.28
CA GLU A 53 -12.99 17.16 0.18
C GLU A 53 -11.68 16.51 -0.25
N ASN A 54 -11.35 15.37 0.34
CA ASN A 54 -10.13 14.62 0.02
C ASN A 54 -10.46 13.24 -0.55
N LYS A 55 -10.66 13.21 -1.87
CA LYS A 55 -11.00 11.98 -2.60
C LYS A 55 -9.86 10.97 -2.57
N GLU A 56 -8.63 11.45 -2.68
CA GLU A 56 -7.44 10.60 -2.67
C GLU A 56 -7.29 9.85 -1.34
N ALA A 57 -7.42 10.54 -0.21
CA ALA A 57 -7.35 9.92 1.11
C ALA A 57 -8.48 8.89 1.33
N TRP A 58 -9.68 9.19 0.87
CA TRP A 58 -10.79 8.24 0.92
C TRP A 58 -10.49 6.96 0.13
N CYS A 59 -9.98 7.12 -1.08
CA CYS A 59 -9.58 5.97 -1.92
C CYS A 59 -8.47 5.15 -1.28
N MET A 60 -7.50 5.81 -0.65
CA MET A 60 -6.42 5.12 0.08
C MET A 60 -6.97 4.33 1.27
N THR A 61 -7.94 4.89 1.99
CA THR A 61 -8.62 4.21 3.10
C THR A 61 -9.34 2.94 2.61
N VAL A 62 -10.10 3.05 1.54
CA VAL A 62 -10.81 1.91 0.94
C VAL A 62 -9.81 0.84 0.47
N THR A 63 -8.75 1.27 -0.19
CA THR A 63 -7.68 0.39 -0.66
C THR A 63 -7.05 -0.38 0.51
N ARG A 64 -6.72 0.32 1.59
CA ARG A 64 -6.17 -0.27 2.79
C ARG A 64 -7.09 -1.35 3.36
N ASN A 65 -8.37 -1.02 3.54
CA ASN A 65 -9.35 -1.94 4.12
C ASN A 65 -9.51 -3.20 3.26
N LEU A 66 -9.61 -3.06 1.94
CA LEU A 66 -9.70 -4.19 1.01
C LEU A 66 -8.43 -5.05 1.05
N ALA A 67 -7.26 -4.43 1.09
CA ALA A 67 -5.99 -5.13 1.15
C ALA A 67 -5.83 -5.93 2.43
N ILE A 68 -6.18 -5.35 3.57
CA ILE A 68 -6.14 -6.03 4.87
C ILE A 68 -7.13 -7.20 4.89
N ASP A 69 -8.33 -7.02 4.36
CA ASP A 69 -9.33 -8.09 4.28
C ASP A 69 -8.85 -9.26 3.42
N LYS A 70 -8.21 -8.99 2.29
CA LYS A 70 -7.64 -10.03 1.44
C LYS A 70 -6.52 -10.79 2.15
N THR A 71 -5.65 -10.10 2.86
CA THR A 71 -4.57 -10.71 3.64
C THR A 71 -5.12 -11.59 4.75
N ARG A 72 -6.15 -11.12 5.46
CA ARG A 72 -6.82 -11.88 6.52
C ARG A 72 -7.47 -13.14 5.96
N THR A 73 -8.20 -13.05 4.86
CA THR A 73 -8.85 -14.18 4.19
C THR A 73 -7.82 -15.21 3.75
N ARG A 74 -6.68 -14.78 3.22
CA ARG A 74 -5.59 -15.66 2.81
C ARG A 74 -5.03 -16.44 3.99
N LYS A 75 -4.82 -15.81 5.13
CA LYS A 75 -4.34 -16.47 6.36
C LYS A 75 -5.30 -17.56 6.81
N TYR A 76 -6.60 -17.31 6.80
CA TYR A 76 -7.62 -18.32 7.13
C TYR A 76 -7.57 -19.52 6.20
N LYS A 77 -7.47 -19.31 4.90
CA LYS A 77 -7.37 -20.40 3.92
C LYS A 77 -6.10 -21.20 4.08
N THR A 78 -5.00 -20.57 4.47
CA THR A 78 -3.70 -21.26 4.64
C THR A 78 -3.69 -22.10 5.93
N GLU A 79 -4.39 -21.67 6.97
CA GLU A 79 -4.54 -22.44 8.21
C GLU A 79 -5.41 -23.68 8.03
N ASP A 80 -6.48 -23.59 7.19
CA ASP A 80 -7.39 -24.69 6.88
C ASP A 80 -6.79 -25.71 5.92
N ILE A 81 -5.86 -25.30 5.09
CA ILE A 81 -5.16 -26.17 4.15
C ILE A 81 -3.72 -26.31 4.64
N SER A 82 -3.44 -27.39 5.36
CA SER A 82 -2.08 -27.76 5.75
C SER A 82 -1.25 -28.15 4.51
N GLY A 83 -1.01 -27.21 3.65
CA GLY A 83 -0.25 -27.34 2.43
C GLY A 83 0.53 -26.06 2.19
N HIS A 84 1.84 -26.16 2.28
CA HIS A 84 2.77 -25.08 1.98
C HIS A 84 2.63 -24.65 0.52
N TYR A 85 1.77 -23.65 0.26
CA TYR A 85 1.89 -22.85 -0.93
C TYR A 85 2.39 -21.47 -0.51
N SER A 86 3.67 -21.40 -0.22
CA SER A 86 4.35 -20.12 -0.34
C SER A 86 4.54 -19.89 -1.84
N ILE A 87 3.53 -19.31 -2.48
CA ILE A 87 3.75 -18.68 -3.77
C ILE A 87 4.44 -17.36 -3.45
N SER A 88 5.74 -17.46 -3.25
CA SER A 88 6.58 -16.31 -3.46
C SER A 88 6.68 -16.15 -4.97
N ASP A 89 5.65 -15.59 -5.58
CA ASP A 89 5.78 -15.01 -6.90
C ASP A 89 6.60 -13.74 -6.75
N SER A 90 7.86 -13.93 -6.46
CA SER A 90 8.86 -12.99 -6.92
C SER A 90 8.95 -13.25 -8.43
N ALA A 91 7.99 -12.74 -9.18
CA ALA A 91 8.17 -12.53 -10.59
C ALA A 91 9.19 -11.39 -10.71
N SER A 92 10.41 -11.69 -10.34
CA SER A 92 11.54 -10.88 -10.73
C SER A 92 11.70 -11.08 -12.23
N THR A 93 11.03 -10.23 -12.99
CA THR A 93 11.50 -10.01 -14.37
C THR A 93 12.98 -9.70 -14.27
N PRO A 94 13.84 -10.38 -15.06
CA PRO A 94 15.24 -10.01 -15.14
C PRO A 94 15.34 -8.65 -15.83
N ALA A 95 14.95 -7.60 -15.12
CA ALA A 95 15.18 -6.24 -15.54
C ALA A 95 16.70 -6.03 -15.51
N GLN A 96 17.23 -5.37 -16.53
CA GLN A 96 18.62 -4.93 -16.56
C GLN A 96 18.94 -4.21 -15.25
N ILE A 97 19.70 -4.88 -14.39
CA ILE A 97 20.02 -4.41 -13.07
C ILE A 97 21.05 -3.31 -13.21
N THR A 98 20.62 -2.06 -13.07
CA THR A 98 21.55 -0.96 -12.84
C THR A 98 21.85 -0.91 -11.33
N GLU A 99 23.03 -0.44 -10.93
CA GLU A 99 23.41 -0.30 -9.50
C GLU A 99 22.34 0.43 -8.69
N PHE A 100 21.69 1.44 -9.30
CA PHE A 100 20.60 2.19 -8.70
C PHE A 100 19.40 1.28 -8.41
N ASN A 101 19.02 0.41 -9.36
CA ASN A 101 17.90 -0.54 -9.18
C ASN A 101 18.20 -1.58 -8.11
N ASP A 102 19.46 -2.01 -7.99
CA ASP A 102 19.90 -2.92 -6.92
C ASP A 102 19.71 -2.30 -5.54
N THR A 103 20.18 -1.06 -5.38
CA THR A 103 20.05 -0.31 -4.12
C THR A 103 18.57 -0.13 -3.76
N MET A 104 17.74 0.25 -4.72
CA MET A 104 16.32 0.43 -4.50
C MET A 104 15.62 -0.89 -4.14
N SER A 105 16.00 -1.99 -4.76
CA SER A 105 15.50 -3.33 -4.44
C SER A 105 15.85 -3.74 -3.01
N ILE A 106 17.07 -3.44 -2.58
CA ILE A 106 17.53 -3.72 -1.21
C ILE A 106 16.73 -2.90 -0.19
N ILE A 107 16.52 -1.62 -0.47
CA ILE A 107 15.73 -0.73 0.40
C ILE A 107 14.28 -1.22 0.51
N LYS A 108 13.68 -1.60 -0.61
CA LYS A 108 12.34 -2.18 -0.62
C LYS A 108 12.27 -3.46 0.22
N GLY A 109 13.28 -4.32 0.13
CA GLY A 109 13.38 -5.52 0.96
C GLY A 109 13.43 -5.19 2.45
N TYR A 110 14.16 -4.16 2.83
CA TYR A 110 14.21 -3.72 4.24
C TYR A 110 12.85 -3.18 4.71
N ILE A 111 12.15 -2.42 3.85
CA ILE A 111 10.81 -1.92 4.16
C ILE A 111 9.83 -3.07 4.37
N GLU A 112 9.88 -4.10 3.53
CA GLU A 112 9.03 -5.28 3.65
C GLU A 112 9.21 -6.03 4.97
N GLN A 113 10.39 -5.96 5.56
CA GLN A 113 10.69 -6.60 6.84
C GLN A 113 10.24 -5.81 8.06
N LEU A 114 9.81 -4.56 7.89
CA LEU A 114 9.31 -3.75 9.00
C LEU A 114 7.99 -4.30 9.55
N PRO A 115 7.69 -4.07 10.83
CA PRO A 115 6.35 -4.34 11.36
C PRO A 115 5.30 -3.59 10.55
N ASP A 116 4.11 -4.17 10.42
CA ASP A 116 3.05 -3.66 9.54
C ASP A 116 2.74 -2.18 9.74
N ALA A 117 2.61 -1.73 10.99
CA ALA A 117 2.33 -0.32 11.28
C ALA A 117 3.45 0.61 10.82
N GLN A 118 4.71 0.22 10.98
CA GLN A 118 5.87 0.98 10.54
C GLN A 118 5.99 1.01 9.03
N LYS A 119 5.78 -0.13 8.38
CA LYS A 119 5.78 -0.28 6.93
C LYS A 119 4.73 0.60 6.28
N GLU A 120 3.53 0.62 6.84
CA GLU A 120 2.40 1.39 6.35
C GLU A 120 2.66 2.90 6.41
N VAL A 121 3.13 3.42 7.56
CA VAL A 121 3.39 4.85 7.70
C VAL A 121 4.58 5.31 6.85
N ILE A 122 5.63 4.50 6.72
CA ILE A 122 6.76 4.86 5.87
C ILE A 122 6.33 4.92 4.39
N HIS A 123 5.50 4.00 3.95
CA HIS A 123 4.96 4.02 2.59
C HIS A 123 4.13 5.27 2.34
N LEU A 124 3.17 5.56 3.21
CA LEU A 124 2.27 6.69 3.04
C LEU A 124 2.99 8.03 3.14
N ARG A 125 3.96 8.17 4.02
CA ARG A 125 4.69 9.43 4.22
C ARG A 125 5.84 9.62 3.24
N ASP A 126 6.77 8.68 3.18
CA ASP A 126 8.03 8.87 2.47
C ASP A 126 7.96 8.46 1.00
N ILE A 127 7.08 7.54 0.64
CA ILE A 127 6.89 7.15 -0.75
C ILE A 127 5.79 7.99 -1.40
N GLU A 128 4.62 8.10 -0.76
CA GLU A 128 3.45 8.75 -1.37
C GLU A 128 3.25 10.22 -0.96
N GLY A 129 3.88 10.68 0.11
CA GLY A 129 3.89 12.10 0.47
C GLY A 129 2.66 12.61 1.22
N PHE A 130 1.87 11.76 1.86
CA PHE A 130 0.71 12.18 2.64
C PHE A 130 1.11 12.92 3.91
N THR A 131 0.26 13.82 4.36
CA THR A 131 0.42 14.52 5.65
C THR A 131 0.15 13.57 6.81
N TYR A 132 0.60 13.93 8.01
CA TYR A 132 0.32 13.14 9.22
C TYR A 132 -1.18 13.00 9.48
N ASN A 133 -1.95 14.08 9.26
CA ASN A 133 -3.40 14.06 9.41
C ASN A 133 -4.04 13.09 8.42
N GLU A 134 -3.62 13.12 7.16
CA GLU A 134 -4.11 12.19 6.13
C GLU A 134 -3.76 10.75 6.48
N ILE A 135 -2.54 10.49 6.94
CA ILE A 135 -2.11 9.14 7.36
C ILE A 135 -2.96 8.66 8.54
N SER A 136 -3.23 9.54 9.51
CA SER A 136 -4.12 9.22 10.63
C SER A 136 -5.51 8.82 10.15
N GLU A 137 -6.07 9.54 9.20
CA GLU A 137 -7.38 9.21 8.60
C GLU A 137 -7.34 7.87 7.85
N ILE A 138 -6.32 7.66 7.03
CA ILE A 138 -6.20 6.44 6.20
C ILE A 138 -6.04 5.20 7.07
N THR A 139 -5.19 5.27 8.09
CA THR A 139 -4.81 4.12 8.91
C THR A 139 -5.68 3.92 10.15
N GLY A 140 -6.37 4.95 10.59
CA GLY A 140 -7.08 4.96 11.86
C GLY A 140 -6.17 5.12 13.08
N MET A 141 -4.86 5.30 12.88
CA MET A 141 -3.93 5.54 13.99
C MET A 141 -4.03 6.98 14.49
N PRO A 142 -3.94 7.21 15.80
CA PRO A 142 -3.74 8.58 16.31
C PRO A 142 -2.44 9.19 15.76
N ILE A 143 -2.42 10.51 15.57
CA ILE A 143 -1.26 11.23 15.02
C ILE A 143 0.04 10.92 15.80
N GLU A 144 -0.04 10.83 17.11
CA GLU A 144 1.09 10.49 17.97
C GLU A 144 1.72 9.13 17.57
N ARG A 145 0.87 8.16 17.28
CA ARG A 145 1.29 6.83 16.86
C ARG A 145 1.88 6.83 15.46
N VAL A 146 1.34 7.64 14.55
CA VAL A 146 1.90 7.85 13.21
C VAL A 146 3.33 8.35 13.33
N LYS A 147 3.56 9.39 14.14
CA LYS A 147 4.88 9.98 14.35
C LYS A 147 5.87 8.99 14.94
N VAL A 148 5.46 8.23 15.97
CA VAL A 148 6.32 7.24 16.64
C VAL A 148 6.71 6.12 15.67
N ASN A 149 5.75 5.58 14.93
CA ASN A 149 6.02 4.51 13.96
C ASN A 149 6.92 4.98 12.83
N LEU A 150 6.72 6.20 12.35
CA LEU A 150 7.56 6.80 11.32
C LEU A 150 9.01 6.96 11.81
N HIS A 151 9.19 7.48 13.02
CA HIS A 151 10.52 7.63 13.64
C HIS A 151 11.24 6.28 13.77
N ARG A 152 10.54 5.26 14.27
CA ARG A 152 11.10 3.91 14.43
C ARG A 152 11.45 3.27 13.09
N ALA A 153 10.58 3.40 12.09
CA ALA A 153 10.83 2.89 10.75
C ALA A 153 12.07 3.52 10.13
N ARG A 154 12.18 4.84 10.19
CA ARG A 154 13.33 5.58 9.66
C ARG A 154 14.62 5.21 10.36
N LYS A 155 14.56 5.00 11.67
CA LYS A 155 15.74 4.59 12.47
C LYS A 155 16.26 3.22 12.03
N VAL A 156 15.37 2.24 11.86
CA VAL A 156 15.75 0.89 11.40
C VAL A 156 16.34 0.96 9.98
N LEU A 157 15.68 1.66 9.07
CA LEU A 157 16.15 1.79 7.69
C LEU A 157 17.51 2.49 7.61
N ARG A 158 17.71 3.54 8.39
CA ARG A 158 18.97 4.27 8.43
C ARG A 158 20.14 3.37 8.86
N LYS A 159 19.95 2.57 9.89
CA LYS A 159 20.96 1.61 10.35
C LYS A 159 21.31 0.59 9.27
N LYS A 160 20.31 0.04 8.60
CA LYS A 160 20.52 -0.95 7.55
C LYS A 160 21.18 -0.35 6.30
N ILE A 161 20.81 0.86 5.91
CA ILE A 161 21.40 1.56 4.76
C ILE A 161 22.87 1.91 5.03
N VAL A 162 23.19 2.37 6.25
CA VAL A 162 24.58 2.69 6.64
C VAL A 162 25.44 1.44 6.62
N SER A 163 24.93 0.27 7.00
CA SER A 163 25.68 -0.98 6.99
C SER A 163 26.00 -1.50 5.58
N LEU A 164 25.40 -0.92 4.52
CA LEU A 164 25.68 -1.27 3.12
C LEU A 164 26.91 -0.55 2.55
N ARG A 165 27.49 0.39 3.27
CA ARG A 165 28.70 1.12 2.84
C ARG A 165 29.98 0.41 3.19
#